data_632b845fbe376800f152a0fe4e05268b
#
_entry.id   632b845fbe376800f152a0fe4e05268b
#
_cell.length_a   1.000
_cell.length_b   1.000
_cell.length_c   1.000
_cell.angle_alpha   90.00
_cell.angle_beta   90.00
_cell.angle_gamma   90.00
#
_symmetry.space_group_name_H-M   'P 1'
#
loop_
_entity.id
_entity.type
_entity.pdbx_description
1 polymer ?
#
loop_
_entity_poly.entity_id
_entity_poly.type
_entity_poly.pdbx_seq_one_letter_code
_entity_poly.pdbx_strand_id
1 'polypeptide(L)'
;MLAPNYLDHAPDRLILLWQQAEDDILRDVARRIGKMDSLTPTANWQLWRYQQTEAVRKDVVKLLARYTGKSEAEIRRLMKEAATAALEAEDEIYYHYGKEPTPFEESTPLQNLLNAGYRQTAGSFSNLTATTANTVSGAFEQALDRAWLQVSSGAFDYKTAVKRAVDGLADSMPYVTYPSGHRDTLEVACRRAVLTGVNQTGAKLQEARMDEMGASFVEVTAHGGARPSHAVWQGRRYHRGGAVDYLGQHYEDFESATGYGTGAGLCGWNCRHTFFVVFPELGSPPAWTQESLEALNARDIEYDGRLYTRYEISQMQRARERAVRKWKRRYLAEDAAGADTTASAMKLRQARQSLADFTRATGGRVDSARTSVHGFGRSEASRAAWDVRHNTLTNAAGQTIIKVGKSDIKGPRNGITQKTNAKGGIDRNYYGADGRQTKQISNNGHGHKVEEALGKHGEHAHDYIFDATGRLIGRPSRELTDAERKENSDIL
;
A
#
# COMPACT_ATOMS: atom_id res chain seq x y z
N MET A 1 -11.29 21.47 18.89
CA MET A 1 -10.73 21.10 17.55
C MET A 1 -10.03 19.75 17.61
N LEU A 2 -10.00 19.00 16.49
CA LEU A 2 -9.24 17.76 16.41
C LEU A 2 -7.76 18.02 16.10
N ALA A 3 -6.86 17.50 16.89
CA ALA A 3 -5.44 17.63 16.64
C ALA A 3 -5.00 16.77 15.43
N PRO A 4 -4.03 17.23 14.60
CA PRO A 4 -3.56 16.47 13.43
C PRO A 4 -3.05 15.06 13.76
N ASN A 5 -2.41 14.84 14.91
CA ASN A 5 -1.96 13.53 15.38
C ASN A 5 -3.14 12.60 15.76
N TYR A 6 -4.23 13.13 16.32
CA TYR A 6 -5.45 12.36 16.54
C TYR A 6 -6.02 11.84 15.22
N LEU A 7 -6.12 12.70 14.22
CA LEU A 7 -6.59 12.33 12.89
C LEU A 7 -5.70 11.30 12.19
N ASP A 8 -4.40 11.27 12.45
CA ASP A 8 -3.51 10.26 11.89
C ASP A 8 -3.85 8.85 12.37
N HIS A 9 -4.31 8.71 13.61
CA HIS A 9 -4.57 7.41 14.27
C HIS A 9 -6.05 7.04 14.35
N ALA A 10 -6.95 8.01 14.18
CA ALA A 10 -8.40 7.80 14.26
C ALA A 10 -8.90 6.61 13.40
N PRO A 11 -8.44 6.40 12.15
CA PRO A 11 -8.90 5.29 11.34
C PRO A 11 -8.21 3.95 11.63
N ASP A 12 -7.19 3.86 12.49
CA ASP A 12 -6.30 2.69 12.60
C ASP A 12 -7.03 1.38 12.90
N ARG A 13 -8.02 1.38 13.80
CA ARG A 13 -8.81 0.18 14.11
C ARG A 13 -9.62 -0.31 12.92
N LEU A 14 -10.24 0.63 12.20
CA LEU A 14 -11.01 0.30 11.00
C LEU A 14 -10.10 -0.17 9.86
N ILE A 15 -8.92 0.43 9.71
CA ILE A 15 -7.92 -0.01 8.75
C ILE A 15 -7.49 -1.45 9.03
N LEU A 16 -7.17 -1.80 10.28
CA LEU A 16 -6.80 -3.16 10.66
C LEU A 16 -7.92 -4.16 10.35
N LEU A 17 -9.18 -3.79 10.60
CA LEU A 17 -10.33 -4.62 10.29
C LEU A 17 -10.46 -4.91 8.78
N TRP A 18 -10.30 -3.88 7.95
CA TRP A 18 -10.39 -4.03 6.50
C TRP A 18 -9.16 -4.68 5.87
N GLN A 19 -7.98 -4.52 6.48
CA GLN A 19 -6.80 -5.30 6.12
C GLN A 19 -7.02 -6.81 6.37
N GLN A 20 -7.66 -7.17 7.48
CA GLN A 20 -8.01 -8.56 7.75
C GLN A 20 -8.95 -9.12 6.67
N ALA A 21 -9.98 -8.35 6.28
CA ALA A 21 -10.88 -8.74 5.19
C ALA A 21 -10.12 -8.97 3.88
N GLU A 22 -9.23 -8.04 3.54
CA GLU A 22 -8.38 -8.10 2.34
C GLU A 22 -7.50 -9.35 2.33
N ASP A 23 -6.83 -9.63 3.44
CA ASP A 23 -5.91 -10.75 3.57
C ASP A 23 -6.66 -12.11 3.61
N ASP A 24 -7.85 -12.17 4.19
CA ASP A 24 -8.72 -13.36 4.19
C ASP A 24 -9.23 -13.69 2.78
N ILE A 25 -9.67 -12.66 2.03
CA ILE A 25 -10.08 -12.81 0.64
C ILE A 25 -8.94 -13.35 -0.21
N LEU A 26 -7.77 -12.72 -0.13
CA LEU A 26 -6.61 -13.12 -0.92
C LEU A 26 -6.21 -14.58 -0.66
N ARG A 27 -6.16 -15.00 0.60
CA ARG A 27 -5.81 -16.36 0.97
C ARG A 27 -6.86 -17.39 0.52
N ASP A 28 -8.15 -17.07 0.61
CA ASP A 28 -9.20 -17.97 0.16
C ASP A 28 -9.16 -18.17 -1.36
N VAL A 29 -9.03 -17.09 -2.11
CA VAL A 29 -8.93 -17.13 -3.57
C VAL A 29 -7.67 -17.85 -4.04
N ALA A 30 -6.52 -17.59 -3.42
CA ALA A 30 -5.26 -18.29 -3.71
C ALA A 30 -5.36 -19.80 -3.45
N ARG A 31 -5.98 -20.19 -2.33
CA ARG A 31 -6.23 -21.60 -1.99
C ARG A 31 -7.11 -22.31 -3.04
N ARG A 32 -8.12 -21.64 -3.57
CA ARG A 32 -8.99 -22.19 -4.62
C ARG A 32 -8.23 -22.38 -5.94
N ILE A 33 -7.36 -21.44 -6.30
CA ILE A 33 -6.50 -21.59 -7.48
C ILE A 33 -5.53 -22.77 -7.27
N GLY A 34 -4.93 -22.91 -6.10
CA GLY A 34 -4.04 -24.02 -5.76
C GLY A 34 -4.71 -25.41 -5.79
N LYS A 35 -6.03 -25.46 -5.59
CA LYS A 35 -6.83 -26.71 -5.64
C LYS A 35 -7.42 -27.01 -7.02
N MET A 36 -7.03 -26.28 -8.06
CA MET A 36 -7.41 -26.63 -9.44
C MET A 36 -6.84 -28.01 -9.77
N ASP A 37 -7.64 -29.06 -9.66
CA ASP A 37 -7.27 -30.37 -10.17
C ASP A 37 -7.33 -30.38 -11.70
N SER A 38 -6.39 -31.02 -12.33
CA SER A 38 -6.19 -31.21 -13.76
C SER A 38 -7.16 -30.48 -14.72
N LEU A 39 -6.61 -29.62 -15.56
CA LEU A 39 -7.35 -28.91 -16.59
C LEU A 39 -8.10 -29.88 -17.50
N THR A 40 -9.39 -29.95 -17.29
CA THR A 40 -10.34 -30.80 -18.02
C THR A 40 -10.64 -30.25 -19.42
N PRO A 41 -11.19 -31.07 -20.35
CA PRO A 41 -11.60 -30.61 -21.67
C PRO A 41 -12.48 -29.36 -21.63
N THR A 42 -12.41 -28.52 -22.66
CA THR A 42 -12.88 -27.13 -22.73
C THR A 42 -14.32 -26.87 -22.20
N ALA A 43 -15.26 -27.76 -22.43
CA ALA A 43 -16.65 -27.57 -21.99
C ALA A 43 -16.82 -27.72 -20.46
N ASN A 44 -16.15 -28.71 -19.88
CA ASN A 44 -16.18 -28.91 -18.42
C ASN A 44 -15.40 -27.80 -17.69
N TRP A 45 -14.35 -27.27 -18.30
CA TRP A 45 -13.62 -26.13 -17.78
C TRP A 45 -14.48 -24.89 -17.63
N GLN A 46 -15.24 -24.52 -18.67
CA GLN A 46 -16.10 -23.32 -18.63
C GLN A 46 -17.17 -23.42 -17.54
N LEU A 47 -17.83 -24.59 -17.41
CA LEU A 47 -18.83 -24.81 -16.37
C LEU A 47 -18.22 -24.78 -14.98
N TRP A 48 -17.08 -25.45 -14.77
CA TRP A 48 -16.36 -25.45 -13.50
C TRP A 48 -15.90 -24.03 -13.13
N ARG A 49 -15.31 -23.29 -14.06
CA ARG A 49 -14.89 -21.90 -13.88
C ARG A 49 -16.06 -21.02 -13.43
N TYR A 50 -17.18 -21.08 -14.10
CA TYR A 50 -18.38 -20.34 -13.75
C TYR A 50 -18.84 -20.64 -12.31
N GLN A 51 -18.93 -21.92 -11.96
CA GLN A 51 -19.32 -22.36 -10.61
C GLN A 51 -18.36 -21.84 -9.54
N GLN A 52 -17.05 -21.89 -9.79
CA GLN A 52 -16.05 -21.37 -8.85
C GLN A 52 -16.13 -19.84 -8.72
N THR A 53 -16.31 -19.11 -9.81
CA THR A 53 -16.45 -17.65 -9.79
C THR A 53 -17.68 -17.21 -8.98
N GLU A 54 -18.82 -17.89 -9.16
CA GLU A 54 -20.05 -17.62 -8.39
C GLU A 54 -19.87 -17.98 -6.90
N ALA A 55 -19.20 -19.07 -6.58
CA ALA A 55 -18.89 -19.44 -5.21
C ALA A 55 -17.99 -18.40 -4.53
N VAL A 56 -16.92 -17.95 -5.19
CA VAL A 56 -16.04 -16.88 -4.70
C VAL A 56 -16.85 -15.60 -4.44
N ARG A 57 -17.68 -15.18 -5.39
CA ARG A 57 -18.51 -13.98 -5.24
C ARG A 57 -19.40 -14.05 -4.02
N LYS A 58 -20.11 -15.17 -3.81
CA LYS A 58 -20.99 -15.37 -2.65
C LYS A 58 -20.23 -15.34 -1.33
N ASP A 59 -19.07 -15.99 -1.27
CA ASP A 59 -18.26 -16.05 -0.04
C ASP A 59 -17.61 -14.70 0.28
N VAL A 60 -17.14 -13.96 -0.73
CA VAL A 60 -16.64 -12.60 -0.57
C VAL A 60 -17.74 -11.67 -0.05
N VAL A 61 -18.96 -11.74 -0.61
CA VAL A 61 -20.10 -10.93 -0.12
C VAL A 61 -20.38 -11.22 1.35
N LYS A 62 -20.47 -12.50 1.75
CA LYS A 62 -20.70 -12.88 3.15
C LYS A 62 -19.58 -12.38 4.08
N LEU A 63 -18.36 -12.51 3.66
CA LEU A 63 -17.20 -12.05 4.42
C LEU A 63 -17.23 -10.54 4.59
N LEU A 64 -17.40 -9.79 3.51
CA LEU A 64 -17.47 -8.34 3.55
C LEU A 64 -18.66 -7.82 4.36
N ALA A 65 -19.84 -8.45 4.28
CA ALA A 65 -20.99 -8.09 5.11
C ALA A 65 -20.68 -8.20 6.60
N ARG A 66 -19.94 -9.24 7.02
CA ARG A 66 -19.48 -9.42 8.41
C ARG A 66 -18.55 -8.28 8.84
N TYR A 67 -17.62 -7.89 7.99
CA TYR A 67 -16.68 -6.80 8.28
C TYR A 67 -17.37 -5.43 8.26
N THR A 68 -18.33 -5.22 7.37
CA THR A 68 -19.15 -4.00 7.33
C THR A 68 -19.93 -3.81 8.62
N GLY A 69 -20.62 -4.84 9.12
CA GLY A 69 -21.36 -4.75 10.40
C GLY A 69 -20.46 -4.42 11.59
N LYS A 70 -19.24 -4.98 11.64
CA LYS A 70 -18.24 -4.58 12.65
C LYS A 70 -17.78 -3.14 12.49
N SER A 71 -17.64 -2.68 11.24
CA SER A 71 -17.20 -1.32 10.93
C SER A 71 -18.24 -0.28 11.34
N GLU A 72 -19.54 -0.56 11.18
CA GLU A 72 -20.62 0.37 11.54
C GLU A 72 -20.58 0.76 13.02
N ALA A 73 -20.42 -0.23 13.92
CA ALA A 73 -20.31 0.03 15.35
C ALA A 73 -19.06 0.87 15.69
N GLU A 74 -17.93 0.56 15.08
CA GLU A 74 -16.67 1.29 15.29
C GLU A 74 -16.72 2.70 14.69
N ILE A 75 -17.34 2.88 13.52
CA ILE A 75 -17.55 4.22 12.92
C ILE A 75 -18.40 5.06 13.86
N ARG A 76 -19.50 4.52 14.36
CA ARG A 76 -20.39 5.24 15.30
C ARG A 76 -19.63 5.67 16.56
N ARG A 77 -18.86 4.77 17.16
CA ARG A 77 -18.04 5.08 18.34
C ARG A 77 -17.02 6.18 18.03
N LEU A 78 -16.24 6.02 16.96
CA LEU A 78 -15.20 6.97 16.55
C LEU A 78 -15.77 8.36 16.23
N MET A 79 -16.88 8.40 15.50
CA MET A 79 -17.54 9.67 15.14
C MET A 79 -18.03 10.42 16.39
N LYS A 80 -18.60 9.69 17.37
CA LYS A 80 -19.04 10.30 18.64
C LYS A 80 -17.85 10.83 19.44
N GLU A 81 -16.79 10.02 19.62
CA GLU A 81 -15.57 10.43 20.33
C GLU A 81 -14.91 11.66 19.67
N ALA A 82 -14.80 11.65 18.33
CA ALA A 82 -14.23 12.77 17.60
C ALA A 82 -15.09 14.04 17.70
N ALA A 83 -16.42 13.92 17.64
CA ALA A 83 -17.34 15.05 17.78
C ALA A 83 -17.22 15.68 19.17
N THR A 84 -17.25 14.86 20.23
CA THR A 84 -17.10 15.32 21.61
C THR A 84 -15.75 16.03 21.80
N ALA A 85 -14.63 15.40 21.39
CA ALA A 85 -13.30 15.99 21.51
C ALA A 85 -13.13 17.29 20.71
N ALA A 86 -13.75 17.39 19.53
CA ALA A 86 -13.71 18.60 18.71
C ALA A 86 -14.43 19.76 19.38
N LEU A 87 -15.65 19.52 19.91
CA LEU A 87 -16.48 20.53 20.55
C LEU A 87 -15.93 20.94 21.91
N GLU A 88 -15.53 20.01 22.76
CA GLU A 88 -14.94 20.32 24.08
C GLU A 88 -13.75 21.29 23.92
N ALA A 89 -12.83 20.99 23.03
CA ALA A 89 -11.67 21.85 22.79
C ALA A 89 -12.04 23.22 22.15
N GLU A 90 -13.15 23.29 21.42
CA GLU A 90 -13.67 24.55 20.85
C GLU A 90 -14.41 25.34 21.91
N ASP A 91 -15.24 24.69 22.71
CA ASP A 91 -16.04 25.32 23.78
C ASP A 91 -15.14 25.91 24.87
N GLU A 92 -13.97 25.31 25.17
CA GLU A 92 -12.95 25.90 26.05
C GLU A 92 -12.48 27.29 25.56
N ILE A 93 -12.33 27.47 24.24
CA ILE A 93 -11.97 28.77 23.67
C ILE A 93 -13.10 29.78 23.92
N TYR A 94 -14.37 29.40 23.70
CA TYR A 94 -15.52 30.28 23.94
C TYR A 94 -15.65 30.66 25.44
N TYR A 95 -15.51 29.70 26.35
CA TYR A 95 -15.51 29.97 27.80
C TYR A 95 -14.38 30.91 28.22
N HIS A 96 -13.18 30.74 27.65
CA HIS A 96 -12.06 31.64 27.93
C HIS A 96 -12.38 33.11 27.57
N TYR A 97 -13.20 33.33 26.52
CA TYR A 97 -13.63 34.65 26.10
C TYR A 97 -15.02 35.07 26.63
N GLY A 98 -15.49 34.39 27.71
CA GLY A 98 -16.74 34.75 28.39
C GLY A 98 -18.01 34.45 27.61
N LYS A 99 -17.99 33.52 26.68
CA LYS A 99 -19.13 33.02 25.91
C LYS A 99 -19.57 31.65 26.48
N GLU A 100 -20.88 31.39 26.44
CA GLU A 100 -21.46 30.14 26.97
C GLU A 100 -22.14 29.35 25.84
N PRO A 101 -21.43 28.44 25.16
CA PRO A 101 -22.01 27.59 24.13
C PRO A 101 -23.00 26.57 24.73
N THR A 102 -24.07 26.28 23.96
CA THR A 102 -25.04 25.22 24.36
C THR A 102 -24.35 23.88 24.46
N PRO A 103 -24.49 23.10 25.57
CA PRO A 103 -23.92 21.76 25.70
C PRO A 103 -24.31 20.87 24.52
N PHE A 104 -23.37 20.03 24.05
CA PHE A 104 -23.60 19.16 22.88
C PHE A 104 -24.82 18.27 23.05
N GLU A 105 -25.02 17.71 24.25
CA GLU A 105 -26.14 16.82 24.57
C GLU A 105 -27.51 17.55 24.52
N GLU A 106 -27.54 18.87 24.65
CA GLU A 106 -28.74 19.69 24.59
C GLU A 106 -28.98 20.28 23.20
N SER A 107 -27.97 20.26 22.33
CA SER A 107 -28.04 20.84 20.99
C SER A 107 -28.54 19.85 19.93
N THR A 108 -29.84 19.86 19.64
CA THR A 108 -30.43 19.06 18.55
C THR A 108 -29.76 19.29 17.19
N PRO A 109 -29.40 20.52 16.77
CA PRO A 109 -28.68 20.75 15.50
C PRO A 109 -27.35 20.00 15.45
N LEU A 110 -26.53 20.07 16.50
CA LEU A 110 -25.22 19.41 16.53
C LEU A 110 -25.35 17.87 16.50
N GLN A 111 -26.33 17.31 17.23
CA GLN A 111 -26.62 15.88 17.19
C GLN A 111 -27.08 15.43 15.80
N ASN A 112 -27.88 16.21 15.10
CA ASN A 112 -28.32 15.94 13.74
C ASN A 112 -27.14 15.95 12.75
N LEU A 113 -26.19 16.87 12.88
CA LEU A 113 -24.97 16.93 12.08
C LEU A 113 -24.10 15.68 12.30
N LEU A 114 -23.91 15.27 13.57
CA LEU A 114 -23.19 14.02 13.87
C LEU A 114 -23.86 12.81 13.22
N ASN A 115 -25.18 12.69 13.34
CA ASN A 115 -25.92 11.58 12.74
C ASN A 115 -25.87 11.59 11.20
N ALA A 116 -25.88 12.75 10.57
CA ALA A 116 -25.71 12.91 9.12
C ALA A 116 -24.30 12.46 8.68
N GLY A 117 -23.26 12.91 9.39
CA GLY A 117 -21.88 12.50 9.16
C GLY A 117 -21.66 11.00 9.30
N TYR A 118 -22.25 10.39 10.33
CA TYR A 118 -22.25 8.94 10.51
C TYR A 118 -22.86 8.23 9.30
N ARG A 119 -24.09 8.62 8.87
CA ARG A 119 -24.75 7.99 7.73
C ARG A 119 -23.95 8.09 6.45
N GLN A 120 -23.35 9.27 6.18
CA GLN A 120 -22.51 9.49 5.01
C GLN A 120 -21.27 8.59 5.03
N THR A 121 -20.59 8.50 6.19
CA THR A 121 -19.39 7.67 6.35
C THR A 121 -19.73 6.19 6.23
N ALA A 122 -20.77 5.71 6.92
CA ALA A 122 -21.23 4.32 6.85
C ALA A 122 -21.68 3.92 5.43
N GLY A 123 -22.37 4.82 4.71
CA GLY A 123 -22.77 4.60 3.31
C GLY A 123 -21.58 4.35 2.37
N SER A 124 -20.45 4.98 2.62
CA SER A 124 -19.21 4.73 1.86
C SER A 124 -18.74 3.28 1.98
N PHE A 125 -18.89 2.66 3.15
CA PHE A 125 -18.50 1.25 3.37
C PHE A 125 -19.44 0.26 2.67
N SER A 126 -20.72 0.55 2.56
CA SER A 126 -21.67 -0.26 1.78
C SER A 126 -21.27 -0.31 0.30
N ASN A 127 -20.88 0.83 -0.27
CA ASN A 127 -20.39 0.91 -1.65
C ASN A 127 -19.08 0.14 -1.84
N LEU A 128 -18.15 0.18 -0.86
CA LEU A 128 -16.91 -0.58 -0.89
C LEU A 128 -17.19 -2.09 -0.98
N THR A 129 -18.17 -2.59 -0.24
CA THR A 129 -18.55 -4.02 -0.22
C THR A 129 -18.97 -4.51 -1.60
N ALA A 130 -19.91 -3.83 -2.26
CA ALA A 130 -20.42 -4.24 -3.57
C ALA A 130 -19.34 -4.18 -4.65
N THR A 131 -18.55 -3.10 -4.68
CA THR A 131 -17.47 -2.89 -5.66
C THR A 131 -16.38 -3.95 -5.50
N THR A 132 -15.99 -4.24 -4.27
CA THR A 132 -14.93 -5.23 -3.97
C THR A 132 -15.34 -6.64 -4.39
N ALA A 133 -16.56 -7.08 -4.10
CA ALA A 133 -17.02 -8.42 -4.48
C ALA A 133 -16.95 -8.64 -5.99
N ASN A 134 -17.36 -7.66 -6.78
CA ASN A 134 -17.29 -7.73 -8.25
C ASN A 134 -15.83 -7.72 -8.74
N THR A 135 -14.98 -6.87 -8.18
CA THR A 135 -13.56 -6.78 -8.55
C THR A 135 -12.82 -8.08 -8.25
N VAL A 136 -13.09 -8.68 -7.08
CA VAL A 136 -12.45 -9.94 -6.66
C VAL A 136 -12.87 -11.10 -7.56
N SER A 137 -14.18 -11.26 -7.83
CA SER A 137 -14.66 -12.35 -8.69
C SER A 137 -14.12 -12.24 -10.11
N GLY A 138 -14.08 -11.03 -10.68
CA GLY A 138 -13.48 -10.79 -12.00
C GLY A 138 -11.97 -11.05 -12.05
N ALA A 139 -11.23 -10.67 -11.01
CA ALA A 139 -9.79 -10.94 -10.92
C ALA A 139 -9.50 -12.45 -10.77
N PHE A 140 -10.32 -13.17 -10.01
CA PHE A 140 -10.25 -14.62 -9.88
C PHE A 140 -10.49 -15.31 -11.22
N GLU A 141 -11.56 -14.94 -11.93
CA GLU A 141 -11.89 -15.45 -13.25
C GLU A 141 -10.74 -15.24 -14.25
N GLN A 142 -10.19 -14.03 -14.32
CA GLN A 142 -9.03 -13.72 -15.16
C GLN A 142 -7.76 -14.51 -14.78
N ALA A 143 -7.56 -14.79 -13.50
CA ALA A 143 -6.44 -15.61 -13.03
C ALA A 143 -6.59 -17.06 -13.48
N LEU A 144 -7.81 -17.61 -13.38
CA LEU A 144 -8.13 -18.95 -13.88
C LEU A 144 -7.94 -19.07 -15.39
N ASP A 145 -8.45 -18.10 -16.16
CA ASP A 145 -8.34 -18.09 -17.63
C ASP A 145 -6.87 -18.03 -18.08
N ARG A 146 -6.06 -17.21 -17.42
CA ARG A 146 -4.63 -17.12 -17.70
C ARG A 146 -3.90 -18.44 -17.37
N ALA A 147 -4.21 -19.06 -16.24
CA ALA A 147 -3.61 -20.36 -15.88
C ALA A 147 -3.98 -21.43 -16.90
N TRP A 148 -5.27 -21.51 -17.25
CA TRP A 148 -5.76 -22.46 -18.25
C TRP A 148 -5.10 -22.27 -19.62
N LEU A 149 -5.04 -21.04 -20.12
CA LEU A 149 -4.40 -20.72 -21.41
C LEU A 149 -2.92 -21.08 -21.41
N GLN A 150 -2.20 -20.83 -20.32
CA GLN A 150 -0.77 -21.13 -20.19
C GLN A 150 -0.50 -22.64 -20.20
N VAL A 151 -1.34 -23.45 -19.60
CA VAL A 151 -1.20 -24.90 -19.59
C VAL A 151 -1.70 -25.51 -20.89
N SER A 152 -2.88 -25.13 -21.39
CA SER A 152 -3.47 -25.68 -22.62
C SER A 152 -2.65 -25.36 -23.87
N SER A 153 -1.95 -24.23 -23.89
CA SER A 153 -1.01 -23.90 -24.98
C SER A 153 0.36 -24.60 -24.86
N GLY A 154 0.61 -25.36 -23.81
CA GLY A 154 1.91 -25.97 -23.54
C GLY A 154 3.02 -24.99 -23.13
N ALA A 155 2.69 -23.70 -22.95
CA ALA A 155 3.68 -22.67 -22.62
C ALA A 155 4.30 -22.84 -21.23
N PHE A 156 3.54 -23.43 -20.28
CA PHE A 156 3.99 -23.64 -18.89
C PHE A 156 3.41 -24.95 -18.33
N ASP A 157 4.17 -25.56 -17.42
CA ASP A 157 3.65 -26.65 -16.60
C ASP A 157 2.59 -26.11 -15.60
N TYR A 158 1.77 -27.01 -15.09
CA TYR A 158 0.66 -26.67 -14.18
C TYR A 158 1.10 -25.88 -12.95
N LYS A 159 2.18 -26.30 -12.27
CA LYS A 159 2.65 -25.64 -11.04
C LYS A 159 3.11 -24.21 -11.31
N THR A 160 3.80 -23.99 -12.41
CA THR A 160 4.25 -22.66 -12.86
C THR A 160 3.06 -21.78 -13.22
N ALA A 161 2.06 -22.30 -13.93
CA ALA A 161 0.87 -21.54 -14.30
C ALA A 161 0.04 -21.15 -13.08
N VAL A 162 -0.18 -22.07 -12.12
CA VAL A 162 -0.84 -21.78 -10.83
C VAL A 162 -0.09 -20.70 -10.05
N LYS A 163 1.24 -20.86 -9.88
CA LYS A 163 2.05 -19.85 -9.19
C LYS A 163 1.90 -18.46 -9.82
N ARG A 164 1.97 -18.36 -11.14
CA ARG A 164 1.80 -17.10 -11.87
C ARG A 164 0.41 -16.48 -11.70
N ALA A 165 -0.63 -17.32 -11.68
CA ALA A 165 -1.98 -16.86 -11.43
C ALA A 165 -2.11 -16.28 -10.01
N VAL A 166 -1.57 -16.98 -9.01
CA VAL A 166 -1.53 -16.52 -7.61
C VAL A 166 -0.70 -15.25 -7.45
N ASP A 167 0.47 -15.19 -8.06
CA ASP A 167 1.34 -14.01 -8.05
C ASP A 167 0.65 -12.78 -8.64
N GLY A 168 0.01 -12.94 -9.80
CA GLY A 168 -0.75 -11.88 -10.46
C GLY A 168 -1.94 -11.41 -9.63
N LEU A 169 -2.61 -12.34 -8.96
CA LEU A 169 -3.70 -12.04 -8.04
C LEU A 169 -3.20 -11.26 -6.82
N ALA A 170 -2.14 -11.70 -6.16
CA ALA A 170 -1.55 -11.04 -5.01
C ALA A 170 -1.04 -9.61 -5.33
N ASP A 171 -0.60 -9.39 -6.57
CA ASP A 171 -0.18 -8.07 -7.05
C ASP A 171 -1.35 -7.14 -7.42
N SER A 172 -2.52 -7.68 -7.74
CA SER A 172 -3.67 -6.93 -8.27
C SER A 172 -4.88 -6.82 -7.35
N MET A 173 -4.98 -7.60 -6.28
CA MET A 173 -6.17 -7.69 -5.41
C MET A 173 -5.94 -7.21 -3.99
N PRO A 174 -7.02 -6.80 -3.32
CA PRO A 174 -8.29 -6.32 -3.86
C PRO A 174 -8.27 -4.81 -4.08
N TYR A 175 -8.76 -4.35 -5.21
CA TYR A 175 -8.86 -2.92 -5.52
C TYR A 175 -10.31 -2.45 -5.52
N VAL A 176 -10.54 -1.32 -4.86
CA VAL A 176 -11.75 -0.52 -5.04
C VAL A 176 -11.57 0.32 -6.30
N THR A 177 -12.48 0.21 -7.24
CA THR A 177 -12.49 1.03 -8.45
C THR A 177 -13.57 2.09 -8.33
N TYR A 178 -13.18 3.35 -8.42
CA TYR A 178 -14.10 4.49 -8.40
C TYR A 178 -14.64 4.80 -9.81
N PRO A 179 -15.79 5.50 -9.92
CA PRO A 179 -16.33 5.91 -11.24
C PRO A 179 -15.34 6.71 -12.09
N SER A 180 -14.40 7.42 -11.47
CA SER A 180 -13.31 8.15 -12.15
C SER A 180 -12.23 7.24 -12.77
N GLY A 181 -12.33 5.92 -12.58
CA GLY A 181 -11.29 4.96 -12.94
C GLY A 181 -10.12 4.86 -11.95
N HIS A 182 -10.10 5.69 -10.92
CA HIS A 182 -9.12 5.59 -9.84
C HIS A 182 -9.28 4.27 -9.07
N ARG A 183 -8.15 3.67 -8.65
CA ARG A 183 -8.12 2.38 -7.93
C ARG A 183 -7.35 2.50 -6.63
N ASP A 184 -7.97 2.04 -5.54
CA ASP A 184 -7.37 1.94 -4.21
C ASP A 184 -7.41 0.51 -3.68
N THR A 185 -6.51 0.18 -2.76
CA THR A 185 -6.67 -0.99 -1.89
C THR A 185 -7.83 -0.74 -0.91
N LEU A 186 -8.41 -1.79 -0.36
CA LEU A 186 -9.46 -1.66 0.67
C LEU A 186 -9.01 -0.82 1.85
N GLU A 187 -7.77 -1.00 2.28
CA GLU A 187 -7.16 -0.20 3.35
C GLU A 187 -7.13 1.29 3.03
N VAL A 188 -6.67 1.66 1.82
CA VAL A 188 -6.57 3.07 1.41
C VAL A 188 -7.97 3.68 1.27
N ALA A 189 -8.92 2.94 0.71
CA ALA A 189 -10.31 3.37 0.60
C ALA A 189 -10.96 3.55 1.98
N CYS A 190 -10.74 2.61 2.90
CA CYS A 190 -11.19 2.70 4.29
C CYS A 190 -10.59 3.93 5.00
N ARG A 191 -9.27 4.11 4.94
CA ARG A 191 -8.60 5.28 5.51
C ARG A 191 -9.19 6.58 4.99
N ARG A 192 -9.38 6.69 3.67
CA ARG A 192 -9.96 7.88 3.04
C ARG A 192 -11.37 8.14 3.54
N ALA A 193 -12.23 7.12 3.57
CA ALA A 193 -13.63 7.26 3.99
C ALA A 193 -13.73 7.72 5.45
N VAL A 194 -12.98 7.08 6.35
CA VAL A 194 -13.02 7.38 7.80
C VAL A 194 -12.41 8.74 8.10
N LEU A 195 -11.17 8.98 7.64
CA LEU A 195 -10.46 10.23 7.94
C LEU A 195 -11.23 11.45 7.40
N THR A 196 -11.71 11.36 6.16
CA THR A 196 -12.50 12.43 5.55
C THR A 196 -13.82 12.61 6.26
N GLY A 197 -14.54 11.51 6.58
CA GLY A 197 -15.82 11.57 7.28
C GLY A 197 -15.71 12.16 8.68
N VAL A 198 -14.73 11.75 9.47
CA VAL A 198 -14.45 12.29 10.81
C VAL A 198 -14.10 13.79 10.74
N ASN A 199 -13.16 14.15 9.86
CA ASN A 199 -12.69 15.51 9.73
C ASN A 199 -13.79 16.47 9.23
N GLN A 200 -14.54 16.09 8.19
CA GLN A 200 -15.66 16.89 7.68
C GLN A 200 -16.81 17.02 8.69
N THR A 201 -17.08 15.97 9.47
CA THR A 201 -18.13 16.07 10.50
C THR A 201 -17.68 16.99 11.62
N GLY A 202 -16.43 16.87 12.10
CA GLY A 202 -15.85 17.80 13.07
C GLY A 202 -15.90 19.25 12.60
N ALA A 203 -15.51 19.50 11.35
CA ALA A 203 -15.55 20.84 10.75
C ALA A 203 -16.97 21.42 10.72
N LYS A 204 -17.99 20.64 10.30
CA LYS A 204 -19.39 21.10 10.31
C LYS A 204 -19.93 21.39 11.71
N LEU A 205 -19.52 20.62 12.70
CA LEU A 205 -19.87 20.88 14.10
C LEU A 205 -19.26 22.21 14.59
N GLN A 206 -17.99 22.45 14.23
CA GLN A 206 -17.32 23.72 14.54
C GLN A 206 -17.97 24.90 13.84
N GLU A 207 -18.34 24.78 12.55
CA GLU A 207 -19.09 25.84 11.84
C GLU A 207 -20.39 26.14 12.51
N ALA A 208 -21.20 25.14 12.87
CA ALA A 208 -22.47 25.34 13.55
C ALA A 208 -22.28 26.00 14.92
N ARG A 209 -21.21 25.67 15.63
CA ARG A 209 -20.86 26.33 16.89
C ARG A 209 -20.45 27.80 16.68
N MET A 210 -19.65 28.06 15.65
CA MET A 210 -19.28 29.44 15.30
C MET A 210 -20.49 30.29 14.94
N ASP A 211 -21.44 29.73 14.17
CA ASP A 211 -22.69 30.41 13.81
C ASP A 211 -23.55 30.71 15.05
N GLU A 212 -23.67 29.77 16.00
CA GLU A 212 -24.33 29.95 17.28
C GLU A 212 -23.69 31.10 18.08
N MET A 213 -22.36 31.18 18.09
CA MET A 213 -21.60 32.14 18.86
C MET A 213 -21.34 33.47 18.13
N GLY A 214 -21.77 33.63 16.88
CA GLY A 214 -21.53 34.80 16.05
C GLY A 214 -20.06 35.06 15.77
N ALA A 215 -19.24 33.98 15.60
CA ALA A 215 -17.82 34.08 15.34
C ALA A 215 -17.53 33.83 13.85
N SER A 216 -16.58 34.58 13.27
CA SER A 216 -16.24 34.55 11.85
C SER A 216 -14.73 34.37 11.54
N PHE A 217 -13.86 34.51 12.54
CA PHE A 217 -12.43 34.35 12.33
C PHE A 217 -11.95 32.97 12.76
N VAL A 218 -11.10 32.37 11.95
CA VAL A 218 -10.54 31.03 12.18
C VAL A 218 -9.02 31.00 12.01
N GLU A 219 -8.37 30.10 12.71
CA GLU A 219 -6.98 29.77 12.47
C GLU A 219 -6.91 28.28 12.08
N VAL A 220 -6.19 27.96 10.98
CA VAL A 220 -6.03 26.60 10.49
C VAL A 220 -4.88 25.93 11.21
N THR A 221 -5.06 24.68 11.63
CA THR A 221 -3.99 23.91 12.29
C THR A 221 -2.80 23.67 11.36
N ALA A 222 -1.59 23.51 11.93
CA ALA A 222 -0.40 23.17 11.19
C ALA A 222 0.28 21.90 11.71
N HIS A 223 0.95 21.18 10.83
CA HIS A 223 1.75 20.01 11.21
C HIS A 223 2.89 19.77 10.24
N GLY A 224 3.99 19.18 10.73
CA GLY A 224 5.09 18.71 9.87
C GLY A 224 4.64 17.60 8.93
N GLY A 225 5.11 17.67 7.66
CA GLY A 225 4.74 16.70 6.64
C GLY A 225 3.39 16.96 5.98
N ALA A 226 2.87 18.19 6.03
CA ALA A 226 1.79 18.62 5.17
C ALA A 226 2.17 18.47 3.69
N ARG A 227 1.19 18.11 2.84
CA ARG A 227 1.43 18.10 1.38
C ARG A 227 1.70 19.52 0.89
N PRO A 228 2.49 19.72 -0.19
CA PRO A 228 2.88 21.06 -0.63
C PRO A 228 1.70 22.02 -0.86
N SER A 229 0.56 21.52 -1.42
CA SER A 229 -0.64 22.31 -1.62
C SER A 229 -1.34 22.75 -0.32
N HIS A 230 -1.07 22.11 0.81
CA HIS A 230 -1.61 22.44 2.11
C HIS A 230 -0.63 23.27 2.96
N ALA A 231 0.67 23.13 2.70
CA ALA A 231 1.70 23.86 3.41
C ALA A 231 1.59 25.39 3.24
N VAL A 232 0.98 25.84 2.14
CA VAL A 232 0.84 27.27 1.83
C VAL A 232 -0.17 28.00 2.69
N TRP A 233 -1.17 27.31 3.21
CA TRP A 233 -2.26 27.90 3.99
C TRP A 233 -2.36 27.39 5.43
N GLN A 234 -1.61 26.36 5.84
CA GLN A 234 -1.62 25.89 7.23
C GLN A 234 -1.09 26.92 8.22
N GLY A 235 -1.64 26.94 9.45
CA GLY A 235 -1.21 27.78 10.54
C GLY A 235 -1.51 29.27 10.33
N ARG A 236 -2.38 29.61 9.39
CA ARG A 236 -2.77 30.99 9.09
C ARG A 236 -4.20 31.27 9.53
N ARG A 237 -4.51 32.57 9.67
CA ARG A 237 -5.82 33.06 10.05
C ARG A 237 -6.61 33.54 8.84
N TYR A 238 -7.91 33.28 8.87
CA TYR A 238 -8.83 33.57 7.78
C TYR A 238 -10.15 34.11 8.33
N HIS A 239 -10.93 34.75 7.47
CA HIS A 239 -12.28 35.17 7.77
C HIS A 239 -13.29 34.35 6.97
N ARG A 240 -14.37 33.88 7.61
CA ARG A 240 -15.51 33.21 6.98
C ARG A 240 -16.47 34.24 6.42
N GLY A 241 -16.88 34.08 5.17
CA GLY A 241 -17.84 34.97 4.51
C GLY A 241 -17.20 36.10 3.71
N GLY A 242 -15.98 35.89 3.21
CA GLY A 242 -15.24 36.80 2.34
C GLY A 242 -14.01 37.40 3.00
N ALA A 243 -13.09 37.94 2.19
CA ALA A 243 -11.91 38.62 2.71
C ALA A 243 -12.27 39.93 3.41
N VAL A 244 -11.56 40.31 4.48
CA VAL A 244 -11.82 41.51 5.27
C VAL A 244 -10.53 42.11 5.82
N ASP A 245 -10.49 43.43 5.89
CA ASP A 245 -9.50 44.18 6.66
C ASP A 245 -10.07 44.48 8.04
N TYR A 246 -9.46 43.93 9.09
CA TYR A 246 -9.93 44.05 10.46
C TYR A 246 -8.80 44.35 11.42
N LEU A 247 -8.94 45.36 12.27
CA LEU A 247 -7.90 45.80 13.22
C LEU A 247 -6.52 46.05 12.58
N GLY A 248 -6.52 46.56 11.34
CA GLY A 248 -5.26 46.84 10.61
C GLY A 248 -4.57 45.62 10.01
N GLN A 249 -5.20 44.46 10.04
CA GLN A 249 -4.70 43.23 9.43
C GLN A 249 -5.66 42.76 8.34
N HIS A 250 -5.10 42.28 7.23
CA HIS A 250 -5.86 41.65 6.15
C HIS A 250 -6.10 40.17 6.47
N TYR A 251 -7.33 39.70 6.35
CA TYR A 251 -7.72 38.30 6.46
C TYR A 251 -8.32 37.84 5.12
N GLU A 252 -7.66 36.86 4.50
CA GLU A 252 -8.19 36.26 3.29
C GLU A 252 -9.47 35.48 3.56
N ASP A 253 -10.26 35.26 2.51
CA ASP A 253 -11.47 34.43 2.60
C ASP A 253 -11.09 32.93 2.88
N PHE A 254 -11.69 32.39 3.93
CA PHE A 254 -11.41 31.04 4.42
C PHE A 254 -11.62 29.98 3.37
N GLU A 255 -12.73 30.00 2.64
CA GLU A 255 -13.10 28.95 1.68
C GLU A 255 -12.20 29.00 0.44
N SER A 256 -12.02 30.19 -0.14
CA SER A 256 -11.24 30.34 -1.37
C SER A 256 -9.74 30.11 -1.14
N ALA A 257 -9.19 30.58 -0.01
CA ALA A 257 -7.75 30.41 0.28
C ALA A 257 -7.36 28.98 0.62
N THR A 258 -8.24 28.23 1.31
CA THR A 258 -7.93 26.86 1.78
C THR A 258 -8.55 25.77 0.92
N GLY A 259 -9.45 26.13 0.01
CA GLY A 259 -10.27 25.19 -0.76
C GLY A 259 -11.24 24.39 0.11
N TYR A 260 -11.62 24.90 1.28
CA TYR A 260 -12.60 24.26 2.16
C TYR A 260 -13.91 23.97 1.39
N GLY A 261 -14.54 22.84 1.70
CA GLY A 261 -15.71 22.37 0.95
C GLY A 261 -15.36 21.55 -0.31
N THR A 262 -14.09 21.53 -0.73
CA THR A 262 -13.64 20.69 -1.87
C THR A 262 -12.90 19.43 -1.42
N GLY A 263 -12.85 18.43 -2.29
CA GLY A 263 -12.13 17.17 -1.97
C GLY A 263 -10.61 17.34 -1.83
N ALA A 264 -10.01 18.34 -2.48
CA ALA A 264 -8.57 18.59 -2.45
C ALA A 264 -8.13 19.57 -1.36
N GLY A 265 -9.06 20.37 -0.81
CA GLY A 265 -8.80 21.43 0.16
C GLY A 265 -8.78 20.99 1.62
N LEU A 266 -8.95 21.96 2.49
CA LEU A 266 -9.02 21.78 3.93
C LEU A 266 -10.19 20.86 4.30
N CYS A 267 -9.98 19.96 5.26
CA CYS A 267 -10.90 18.90 5.66
C CYS A 267 -11.35 17.95 4.52
N GLY A 268 -10.72 18.02 3.35
CA GLY A 268 -10.98 17.16 2.20
C GLY A 268 -10.29 15.80 2.31
N TRP A 269 -10.04 15.14 1.16
CA TRP A 269 -9.52 13.77 1.11
C TRP A 269 -8.15 13.60 1.79
N ASN A 270 -8.12 12.74 2.81
CA ASN A 270 -6.92 12.46 3.61
C ASN A 270 -6.27 13.72 4.21
N CYS A 271 -7.02 14.81 4.38
CA CYS A 271 -6.55 16.00 5.07
C CYS A 271 -6.49 15.74 6.57
N ARG A 272 -5.42 16.21 7.22
CA ARG A 272 -5.23 16.14 8.68
C ARG A 272 -5.32 17.52 9.34
N HIS A 273 -5.51 18.55 8.54
CA HIS A 273 -5.73 19.89 9.06
C HIS A 273 -7.20 20.04 9.47
N THR A 274 -7.40 20.81 10.54
CA THR A 274 -8.66 21.32 11.02
C THR A 274 -8.52 22.83 11.21
N PHE A 275 -9.52 23.47 11.73
CA PHE A 275 -9.46 24.89 12.11
C PHE A 275 -10.09 25.08 13.49
N PHE A 276 -9.92 26.25 14.08
CA PHE A 276 -10.53 26.63 15.34
C PHE A 276 -10.82 28.13 15.34
N VAL A 277 -11.78 28.53 16.17
CA VAL A 277 -12.18 29.94 16.31
C VAL A 277 -11.07 30.78 16.93
N VAL A 278 -10.93 32.02 16.46
CA VAL A 278 -10.07 33.04 17.07
C VAL A 278 -10.84 34.35 17.21
N PHE A 279 -10.44 35.14 18.18
CA PHE A 279 -11.04 36.45 18.48
C PHE A 279 -9.97 37.53 18.38
N PRO A 280 -9.71 38.07 17.17
CA PRO A 280 -8.69 39.13 16.98
C PRO A 280 -8.94 40.37 17.84
N GLU A 281 -10.21 40.74 18.06
CA GLU A 281 -10.63 41.88 18.90
C GLU A 281 -10.27 41.70 20.37
N LEU A 282 -10.08 40.47 20.84
CA LEU A 282 -9.69 40.15 22.21
C LEU A 282 -8.19 39.86 22.34
N GLY A 283 -7.42 40.10 21.27
CA GLY A 283 -5.97 39.99 21.27
C GLY A 283 -5.46 38.56 21.29
N SER A 284 -6.26 37.58 20.79
CA SER A 284 -5.79 36.18 20.74
C SER A 284 -4.51 36.05 19.88
N PRO A 285 -3.39 35.51 20.44
CA PRO A 285 -2.16 35.37 19.67
C PRO A 285 -2.26 34.29 18.62
N PRO A 286 -1.51 34.36 17.49
CA PRO A 286 -1.39 33.21 16.55
C PRO A 286 -0.80 31.99 17.25
N ALA A 287 -1.36 30.83 16.99
CA ALA A 287 -0.81 29.56 17.51
C ALA A 287 0.51 29.18 16.82
N TRP A 288 0.72 29.64 15.59
CA TRP A 288 1.95 29.42 14.82
C TRP A 288 2.55 30.73 14.36
N THR A 289 3.85 30.91 14.63
CA THR A 289 4.66 32.02 14.09
C THR A 289 5.14 31.64 12.67
N GLN A 290 5.52 32.67 11.89
CA GLN A 290 6.10 32.45 10.55
C GLN A 290 7.34 31.55 10.63
N GLU A 291 8.22 31.75 11.63
CA GLU A 291 9.40 30.91 11.86
C GLU A 291 9.03 29.45 12.13
N SER A 292 8.00 29.20 12.95
CA SER A 292 7.55 27.84 13.24
C SER A 292 6.97 27.13 12.00
N LEU A 293 6.27 27.86 11.13
CA LEU A 293 5.75 27.33 9.87
C LEU A 293 6.86 27.01 8.87
N GLU A 294 7.88 27.86 8.78
CA GLU A 294 9.08 27.61 7.97
C GLU A 294 9.82 26.36 8.45
N ALA A 295 9.99 26.19 9.76
CA ALA A 295 10.60 25.01 10.37
C ALA A 295 9.80 23.72 10.09
N LEU A 296 8.45 23.78 10.09
CA LEU A 296 7.59 22.63 9.75
C LEU A 296 7.75 22.17 8.28
N ASN A 297 8.05 23.13 7.39
CA ASN A 297 8.19 22.89 5.95
C ASN A 297 9.65 22.80 5.50
N ALA A 298 10.62 22.89 6.42
CA ALA A 298 12.03 22.89 6.12
C ALA A 298 12.45 21.63 5.36
N ARG A 299 13.43 21.80 4.47
CA ARG A 299 14.11 20.74 3.74
C ARG A 299 15.44 20.45 4.45
N ASP A 300 15.36 19.79 5.60
CA ASP A 300 16.44 19.63 6.58
C ASP A 300 16.84 18.17 6.86
N ILE A 301 16.12 17.20 6.30
CA ILE A 301 16.42 15.79 6.52
C ILE A 301 17.29 15.27 5.38
N GLU A 302 18.55 14.94 5.72
CA GLU A 302 19.50 14.39 4.75
C GLU A 302 19.25 12.88 4.52
N TYR A 303 19.19 12.48 3.25
CA TYR A 303 19.17 11.10 2.83
C TYR A 303 19.79 10.96 1.44
N ASP A 304 20.73 10.00 1.29
CA ASP A 304 21.43 9.72 0.01
C ASP A 304 22.03 10.97 -0.65
N GLY A 305 22.69 11.82 0.17
CA GLY A 305 23.37 13.05 -0.26
C GLY A 305 22.43 14.18 -0.71
N ARG A 306 21.14 14.12 -0.34
CA ARG A 306 20.14 15.16 -0.65
C ARG A 306 19.33 15.52 0.59
N LEU A 307 18.83 16.75 0.61
CA LEU A 307 17.94 17.23 1.65
C LEU A 307 16.48 17.06 1.23
N TYR A 308 15.65 16.62 2.15
CA TYR A 308 14.22 16.34 1.94
C TYR A 308 13.37 17.00 3.02
N THR A 309 12.11 17.29 2.68
CA THR A 309 11.09 17.66 3.65
C THR A 309 10.59 16.44 4.41
N ARG A 310 9.95 16.66 5.56
CA ARG A 310 9.26 15.60 6.34
C ARG A 310 8.18 14.89 5.51
N TYR A 311 7.50 15.63 4.62
CA TYR A 311 6.52 15.03 3.70
C TYR A 311 7.17 14.02 2.75
N GLU A 312 8.24 14.40 2.06
CA GLU A 312 8.95 13.53 1.12
C GLU A 312 9.50 12.27 1.81
N ILE A 313 10.14 12.43 2.97
CA ILE A 313 10.63 11.30 3.78
C ILE A 313 9.47 10.37 4.17
N SER A 314 8.34 10.91 4.59
CA SER A 314 7.17 10.10 4.94
C SER A 314 6.64 9.30 3.74
N GLN A 315 6.61 9.88 2.54
CA GLN A 315 6.20 9.17 1.32
C GLN A 315 7.19 8.05 0.94
N MET A 316 8.48 8.29 1.09
CA MET A 316 9.53 7.28 0.86
C MET A 316 9.44 6.12 1.86
N GLN A 317 9.17 6.40 3.13
CA GLN A 317 8.94 5.39 4.16
C GLN A 317 7.69 4.55 3.84
N ARG A 318 6.57 5.20 3.53
CA ARG A 318 5.31 4.53 3.17
C ARG A 318 5.47 3.61 1.94
N ALA A 319 6.27 4.02 0.96
CA ALA A 319 6.57 3.16 -0.19
C ALA A 319 7.27 1.85 0.24
N ARG A 320 8.22 1.92 1.17
CA ARG A 320 8.95 0.76 1.72
C ARG A 320 8.05 -0.11 2.61
N GLU A 321 7.20 0.49 3.44
CA GLU A 321 6.21 -0.22 4.25
C GLU A 321 5.22 -0.99 3.37
N ARG A 322 4.72 -0.38 2.29
CA ARG A 322 3.89 -1.07 1.29
C ARG A 322 4.63 -2.23 0.64
N ALA A 323 5.93 -2.10 0.34
CA ALA A 323 6.73 -3.18 -0.22
C ALA A 323 6.84 -4.38 0.76
N VAL A 324 7.04 -4.12 2.06
CA VAL A 324 7.03 -5.18 3.08
C VAL A 324 5.68 -5.90 3.11
N ARG A 325 4.56 -5.18 3.12
CA ARG A 325 3.22 -5.80 3.10
C ARG A 325 2.95 -6.58 1.82
N LYS A 326 3.32 -6.03 0.67
CA LYS A 326 3.20 -6.71 -0.62
C LYS A 326 3.84 -8.09 -0.58
N TRP A 327 5.07 -8.19 -0.09
CA TRP A 327 5.79 -9.47 -0.06
C TRP A 327 5.30 -10.42 1.02
N LYS A 328 4.78 -9.94 2.15
CA LYS A 328 4.08 -10.78 3.13
C LYS A 328 2.80 -11.39 2.53
N ARG A 329 1.97 -10.58 1.86
CA ARG A 329 0.73 -11.03 1.22
C ARG A 329 1.00 -12.05 0.14
N ARG A 330 1.99 -11.79 -0.71
CA ARG A 330 2.38 -12.70 -1.77
C ARG A 330 2.88 -14.04 -1.20
N TYR A 331 3.71 -14.00 -0.17
CA TYR A 331 4.15 -15.21 0.55
C TYR A 331 2.95 -16.02 1.05
N LEU A 332 1.99 -15.37 1.72
CA LEU A 332 0.79 -16.05 2.23
C LEU A 332 -0.11 -16.62 1.13
N ALA A 333 -0.22 -15.93 0.01
CA ALA A 333 -0.99 -16.41 -1.13
C ALA A 333 -0.34 -17.64 -1.79
N GLU A 334 0.98 -17.60 -2.00
CA GLU A 334 1.77 -18.72 -2.50
C GLU A 334 1.69 -19.93 -1.54
N ASP A 335 1.86 -19.72 -0.23
CA ASP A 335 1.74 -20.74 0.82
C ASP A 335 0.32 -21.36 0.84
N ALA A 336 -0.72 -20.54 0.76
CA ALA A 336 -2.11 -21.00 0.72
C ALA A 336 -2.45 -21.82 -0.53
N ALA A 337 -1.78 -21.55 -1.65
CA ALA A 337 -1.93 -22.29 -2.91
C ALA A 337 -1.00 -23.53 -2.99
N GLY A 338 -0.12 -23.77 -2.02
CA GLY A 338 0.88 -24.81 -2.05
C GLY A 338 1.98 -24.56 -3.10
N ALA A 339 2.22 -23.30 -3.47
CA ALA A 339 3.24 -22.90 -4.44
C ALA A 339 4.58 -22.61 -3.74
N ASP A 340 5.68 -22.56 -4.52
CA ASP A 340 7.00 -22.19 -4.00
C ASP A 340 7.05 -20.74 -3.51
N THR A 341 7.41 -20.56 -2.24
CA THR A 341 7.44 -19.29 -1.50
C THR A 341 8.82 -18.63 -1.47
N THR A 342 9.86 -19.30 -1.98
CA THR A 342 11.26 -18.89 -1.80
C THR A 342 11.55 -17.49 -2.33
N ALA A 343 11.07 -17.16 -3.53
CA ALA A 343 11.28 -15.85 -4.14
C ALA A 343 10.61 -14.73 -3.33
N SER A 344 9.41 -14.97 -2.84
CA SER A 344 8.68 -14.00 -2.01
C SER A 344 9.32 -13.83 -0.63
N ALA A 345 9.81 -14.91 -0.02
CA ALA A 345 10.56 -14.86 1.24
C ALA A 345 11.85 -14.03 1.10
N MET A 346 12.60 -14.21 0.01
CA MET A 346 13.80 -13.43 -0.29
C MET A 346 13.47 -11.94 -0.48
N LYS A 347 12.45 -11.62 -1.28
CA LYS A 347 12.02 -10.24 -1.52
C LYS A 347 11.49 -9.59 -0.25
N LEU A 348 10.82 -10.34 0.62
CA LEU A 348 10.39 -9.86 1.94
C LEU A 348 11.60 -9.49 2.80
N ARG A 349 12.64 -10.33 2.84
CA ARG A 349 13.89 -10.01 3.55
C ARG A 349 14.51 -8.72 3.04
N GLN A 350 14.64 -8.56 1.70
CA GLN A 350 15.17 -7.35 1.08
C GLN A 350 14.33 -6.10 1.41
N ALA A 351 12.99 -6.20 1.34
CA ALA A 351 12.10 -5.09 1.66
C ALA A 351 12.20 -4.67 3.13
N ARG A 352 12.29 -5.63 4.07
CA ARG A 352 12.50 -5.35 5.49
C ARG A 352 13.84 -4.66 5.75
N GLN A 353 14.91 -5.13 5.10
CA GLN A 353 16.22 -4.53 5.21
C GLN A 353 16.21 -3.09 4.69
N SER A 354 15.65 -2.87 3.49
CA SER A 354 15.51 -1.53 2.89
C SER A 354 14.74 -0.55 3.78
N LEU A 355 13.67 -1.03 4.44
CA LEU A 355 12.92 -0.20 5.39
C LEU A 355 13.73 0.10 6.64
N ALA A 356 14.42 -0.89 7.22
CA ALA A 356 15.25 -0.71 8.40
C ALA A 356 16.43 0.26 8.16
N ASP A 357 17.09 0.12 7.02
CA ASP A 357 18.21 1.00 6.65
C ASP A 357 17.74 2.44 6.41
N PHE A 358 16.60 2.59 5.72
CA PHE A 358 15.99 3.89 5.48
C PHE A 358 15.60 4.59 6.80
N THR A 359 14.90 3.90 7.70
CA THR A 359 14.48 4.49 8.98
C THR A 359 15.66 4.83 9.87
N ARG A 360 16.73 4.02 9.85
CA ARG A 360 17.98 4.32 10.57
C ARG A 360 18.66 5.57 10.00
N ALA A 361 18.75 5.69 8.67
CA ALA A 361 19.38 6.81 8.01
C ALA A 361 18.64 8.14 8.20
N THR A 362 17.31 8.09 8.28
CA THR A 362 16.45 9.29 8.41
C THR A 362 16.00 9.58 9.83
N GLY A 363 16.49 8.84 10.84
CA GLY A 363 16.07 8.99 12.24
C GLY A 363 14.62 8.59 12.52
N GLY A 364 13.95 7.94 11.55
CA GLY A 364 12.57 7.50 11.68
C GLY A 364 12.42 6.19 12.47
N ARG A 365 11.17 5.77 12.66
CA ARG A 365 10.83 4.47 13.26
C ARG A 365 9.91 3.69 12.32
N VAL A 366 10.07 2.37 12.32
CA VAL A 366 9.17 1.47 11.61
C VAL A 366 7.81 1.47 12.31
N ASP A 367 6.75 1.79 11.57
CA ASP A 367 5.38 1.61 12.04
C ASP A 367 4.97 0.14 11.85
N SER A 368 4.88 -0.58 12.96
CA SER A 368 4.52 -2.01 12.96
C SER A 368 3.12 -2.25 12.43
N ALA A 369 2.15 -1.36 12.68
CA ALA A 369 0.79 -1.47 12.17
C ALA A 369 0.77 -1.36 10.65
N ARG A 370 1.56 -0.44 10.08
CA ARG A 370 1.67 -0.24 8.62
C ARG A 370 2.40 -1.36 7.89
N THR A 371 3.15 -2.18 8.58
CA THR A 371 3.82 -3.36 8.00
C THR A 371 3.14 -4.68 8.36
N SER A 372 2.11 -4.66 9.19
CA SER A 372 1.35 -5.84 9.58
C SER A 372 0.54 -6.40 8.40
N VAL A 373 0.37 -7.73 8.39
CA VAL A 373 -0.50 -8.46 7.45
C VAL A 373 -1.18 -9.56 8.26
N HIS A 374 -2.50 -9.67 8.16
CA HIS A 374 -3.26 -10.67 8.87
C HIS A 374 -2.87 -12.09 8.41
N GLY A 375 -2.58 -12.97 9.38
CA GLY A 375 -2.09 -14.33 9.09
C GLY A 375 -0.60 -14.42 8.82
N PHE A 376 0.16 -13.31 8.83
CA PHE A 376 1.62 -13.35 8.79
C PHE A 376 2.19 -13.10 10.19
N GLY A 377 2.18 -14.14 11.01
CA GLY A 377 2.68 -14.10 12.38
C GLY A 377 4.14 -14.57 12.53
N ARG A 378 4.49 -14.99 13.73
CA ARG A 378 5.85 -15.48 14.05
C ARG A 378 6.16 -16.79 13.31
N SER A 379 5.19 -17.67 13.15
CA SER A 379 5.32 -18.95 12.43
C SER A 379 5.69 -18.73 10.97
N GLU A 380 4.93 -17.87 10.27
CA GLU A 380 5.15 -17.54 8.86
C GLU A 380 6.48 -16.80 8.67
N ALA A 381 6.82 -15.90 9.59
CA ALA A 381 8.11 -15.21 9.58
C ALA A 381 9.29 -16.17 9.75
N SER A 382 9.16 -17.18 10.61
CA SER A 382 10.18 -18.22 10.81
C SER A 382 10.30 -19.13 9.59
N ARG A 383 9.19 -19.56 8.99
CA ARG A 383 9.18 -20.32 7.73
C ARG A 383 9.82 -19.55 6.59
N ALA A 384 9.44 -18.28 6.39
CA ALA A 384 10.05 -17.44 5.37
C ALA A 384 11.57 -17.26 5.57
N ALA A 385 12.02 -17.12 6.82
CA ALA A 385 13.44 -17.05 7.12
C ALA A 385 14.16 -18.38 6.87
N TRP A 386 13.51 -19.51 7.11
CA TRP A 386 14.01 -20.84 6.81
C TRP A 386 14.12 -21.04 5.30
N ASP A 387 13.09 -20.69 4.52
CA ASP A 387 13.07 -20.76 3.06
C ASP A 387 14.27 -20.01 2.45
N VAL A 388 14.52 -18.79 2.93
CA VAL A 388 15.69 -18.02 2.46
C VAL A 388 16.99 -18.73 2.79
N ARG A 389 17.17 -19.26 4.00
CA ARG A 389 18.44 -19.91 4.40
C ARG A 389 18.72 -21.20 3.66
N HIS A 390 17.68 -22.00 3.36
CA HIS A 390 17.84 -23.33 2.77
C HIS A 390 17.77 -23.32 1.25
N ASN A 391 17.04 -22.36 0.68
CA ASN A 391 16.81 -22.28 -0.76
C ASN A 391 17.60 -21.16 -1.45
N THR A 392 18.46 -20.46 -0.72
CA THR A 392 19.34 -19.44 -1.32
C THR A 392 20.81 -19.73 -1.09
N LEU A 393 21.64 -19.14 -1.93
CA LEU A 393 23.10 -19.05 -1.85
C LEU A 393 23.51 -17.59 -1.97
N THR A 394 24.78 -17.31 -1.71
CA THR A 394 25.38 -16.01 -1.98
C THR A 394 26.59 -16.24 -2.89
N ASN A 395 26.70 -15.52 -4.01
CA ASN A 395 27.84 -15.60 -4.91
C ASN A 395 29.04 -14.78 -4.37
N ALA A 396 30.14 -14.85 -5.08
CA ALA A 396 31.39 -14.13 -4.71
C ALA A 396 31.23 -12.60 -4.67
N ALA A 397 30.25 -12.04 -5.38
CA ALA A 397 29.91 -10.61 -5.34
C ALA A 397 28.90 -10.23 -4.23
N GLY A 398 28.53 -11.16 -3.34
CA GLY A 398 27.57 -10.93 -2.26
C GLY A 398 26.09 -10.93 -2.68
N GLN A 399 25.77 -11.30 -3.93
CA GLN A 399 24.40 -11.32 -4.44
C GLN A 399 23.68 -12.59 -4.00
N THR A 400 22.41 -12.47 -3.65
CA THR A 400 21.59 -13.62 -3.27
C THR A 400 21.08 -14.39 -4.50
N ILE A 401 21.31 -15.69 -4.51
CA ILE A 401 20.91 -16.62 -5.56
C ILE A 401 19.86 -17.58 -5.02
N ILE A 402 18.79 -17.82 -5.78
CA ILE A 402 17.74 -18.77 -5.44
C ILE A 402 18.07 -20.12 -6.08
N LYS A 403 18.11 -21.18 -5.28
CA LYS A 403 18.23 -22.55 -5.79
C LYS A 403 16.93 -22.97 -6.46
N VAL A 404 17.02 -23.54 -7.66
CA VAL A 404 15.85 -24.03 -8.42
C VAL A 404 16.11 -25.42 -8.96
N GLY A 405 15.07 -26.25 -9.06
CA GLY A 405 15.17 -27.56 -9.69
C GLY A 405 15.15 -27.49 -11.22
N LYS A 406 14.57 -26.43 -11.79
CA LYS A 406 14.44 -26.20 -13.23
C LYS A 406 14.67 -24.73 -13.55
N SER A 407 15.40 -24.46 -14.65
CA SER A 407 15.55 -23.10 -15.17
C SER A 407 14.37 -22.75 -16.07
N ASP A 408 13.87 -21.53 -15.95
CA ASP A 408 12.81 -20.98 -16.77
C ASP A 408 13.24 -19.65 -17.40
N ILE A 409 12.74 -19.36 -18.62
CA ILE A 409 13.00 -18.09 -19.33
C ILE A 409 12.45 -16.87 -18.56
N LYS A 410 11.47 -17.10 -17.68
CA LYS A 410 10.96 -16.07 -16.77
C LYS A 410 11.20 -16.49 -15.32
N GLY A 411 11.72 -15.54 -14.53
CA GLY A 411 12.07 -15.76 -13.13
C GLY A 411 11.89 -14.50 -12.28
N PRO A 412 12.52 -14.46 -11.11
CA PRO A 412 12.38 -13.32 -10.18
C PRO A 412 12.99 -12.07 -10.81
N ARG A 413 12.20 -10.99 -10.90
CA ARG A 413 12.66 -9.69 -11.44
C ARG A 413 13.93 -9.22 -10.75
N ASN A 414 14.94 -8.84 -11.52
CA ASN A 414 16.28 -8.47 -11.04
C ASN A 414 16.87 -9.51 -10.07
N GLY A 415 16.57 -10.78 -10.29
CA GLY A 415 17.03 -11.88 -9.46
C GLY A 415 17.99 -12.81 -10.18
N ILE A 416 18.64 -13.67 -9.41
CA ILE A 416 19.53 -14.72 -9.91
C ILE A 416 19.00 -16.06 -9.40
N THR A 417 18.89 -17.05 -10.30
CA THR A 417 18.61 -18.43 -9.90
C THR A 417 19.77 -19.34 -10.23
N GLN A 418 19.92 -20.43 -9.49
CA GLN A 418 20.92 -21.45 -9.76
C GLN A 418 20.28 -22.83 -9.82
N LYS A 419 20.54 -23.53 -10.90
CA LYS A 419 20.22 -24.94 -11.05
C LYS A 419 21.53 -25.75 -10.98
N THR A 420 21.48 -26.85 -10.26
CA THR A 420 22.57 -27.84 -10.27
C THR A 420 22.00 -29.11 -10.88
N ASN A 421 22.67 -29.67 -11.90
CA ASN A 421 22.29 -30.94 -12.52
C ASN A 421 22.81 -32.15 -11.73
N ALA A 422 22.35 -33.35 -12.07
CA ALA A 422 22.74 -34.56 -11.38
C ALA A 422 24.24 -34.90 -11.47
N LYS A 423 24.98 -34.32 -12.43
CA LYS A 423 26.41 -34.49 -12.62
C LYS A 423 27.26 -33.38 -12.00
N GLY A 424 26.63 -32.50 -11.22
CA GLY A 424 27.31 -31.36 -10.55
C GLY A 424 27.50 -30.13 -11.42
N GLY A 425 27.06 -30.12 -12.67
CA GLY A 425 27.07 -28.91 -13.51
C GLY A 425 26.11 -27.85 -12.98
N ILE A 426 26.54 -26.57 -12.98
CA ILE A 426 25.82 -25.47 -12.41
C ILE A 426 25.50 -24.44 -13.48
N ASP A 427 24.20 -24.03 -13.54
CA ASP A 427 23.69 -22.96 -14.38
C ASP A 427 23.17 -21.83 -13.50
N ARG A 428 23.73 -20.63 -13.61
CA ARG A 428 23.21 -19.39 -13.01
C ARG A 428 22.47 -18.57 -14.05
N ASN A 429 21.20 -18.29 -13.77
CA ASN A 429 20.32 -17.54 -14.67
C ASN A 429 20.04 -16.18 -14.07
N TYR A 430 20.28 -15.13 -14.84
CA TYR A 430 20.07 -13.74 -14.48
C TYR A 430 18.82 -13.20 -15.14
N TYR A 431 18.02 -12.46 -14.40
CA TYR A 431 16.73 -11.94 -14.87
C TYR A 431 16.67 -10.42 -14.78
N GLY A 432 16.12 -9.79 -15.81
CA GLY A 432 15.94 -8.34 -15.88
C GLY A 432 14.75 -7.84 -15.05
N ALA A 433 14.51 -6.53 -15.13
CA ALA A 433 13.42 -5.84 -14.42
C ALA A 433 12.02 -6.33 -14.84
N ASP A 434 11.86 -6.86 -16.03
CA ASP A 434 10.63 -7.47 -16.56
C ASP A 434 10.47 -8.95 -16.15
N GLY A 435 11.51 -9.52 -15.52
CA GLY A 435 11.56 -10.92 -15.11
C GLY A 435 11.93 -11.87 -16.23
N ARG A 436 12.35 -11.40 -17.41
CA ARG A 436 12.90 -12.26 -18.47
C ARG A 436 14.36 -12.58 -18.18
N GLN A 437 14.78 -13.77 -18.56
CA GLN A 437 16.17 -14.17 -18.47
C GLN A 437 17.01 -13.35 -19.45
N THR A 438 18.02 -12.68 -18.94
CA THR A 438 18.94 -11.86 -19.74
C THR A 438 20.22 -12.60 -20.06
N LYS A 439 20.66 -13.43 -19.14
CA LYS A 439 21.94 -14.14 -19.24
C LYS A 439 21.88 -15.46 -18.45
N GLN A 440 22.65 -16.45 -18.91
CA GLN A 440 22.98 -17.66 -18.14
C GLN A 440 24.49 -17.79 -18.09
N ILE A 441 25.03 -18.16 -16.94
CA ILE A 441 26.43 -18.56 -16.76
C ILE A 441 26.46 -20.03 -16.37
N SER A 442 27.20 -20.81 -17.13
CA SER A 442 27.39 -22.26 -16.92
C SER A 442 28.84 -22.52 -16.60
N ASN A 443 29.07 -23.46 -15.66
CA ASN A 443 30.43 -23.86 -15.24
C ASN A 443 31.04 -25.02 -16.05
N ASN A 444 30.34 -25.46 -17.07
CA ASN A 444 30.83 -26.52 -17.98
C ASN A 444 30.13 -26.45 -19.35
N GLY A 445 30.65 -27.18 -20.36
CA GLY A 445 30.16 -27.19 -21.73
C GLY A 445 28.98 -28.12 -22.01
N HIS A 446 28.39 -28.76 -21.00
CA HIS A 446 27.23 -29.65 -21.10
C HIS A 446 27.36 -30.79 -22.12
N GLY A 447 28.57 -31.09 -22.62
CA GLY A 447 28.83 -32.09 -23.66
C GLY A 447 28.61 -31.55 -25.10
N HIS A 448 28.45 -30.23 -25.27
CA HIS A 448 28.37 -29.60 -26.59
C HIS A 448 29.75 -29.12 -27.05
N LYS A 449 30.24 -29.62 -28.19
CA LYS A 449 31.59 -29.31 -28.72
C LYS A 449 31.93 -27.84 -28.80
N VAL A 450 30.95 -26.98 -29.13
CA VAL A 450 31.14 -25.53 -29.25
C VAL A 450 31.34 -24.90 -27.88
N GLU A 451 30.58 -25.33 -26.88
CA GLU A 451 30.62 -24.80 -25.51
C GLU A 451 31.81 -25.38 -24.73
N GLU A 452 32.20 -26.61 -25.01
CA GLU A 452 33.42 -27.22 -24.41
C GLU A 452 34.71 -26.54 -24.87
N ALA A 453 34.69 -25.86 -26.00
CA ALA A 453 35.81 -25.06 -26.48
C ALA A 453 35.93 -23.68 -25.85
N LEU A 454 34.92 -23.24 -25.07
CA LEU A 454 34.90 -21.97 -24.36
C LEU A 454 35.47 -22.13 -22.95
N GLY A 455 36.23 -21.15 -22.52
CA GLY A 455 36.88 -21.15 -21.21
C GLY A 455 37.91 -22.27 -21.01
N LYS A 456 38.29 -22.51 -19.77
CA LYS A 456 39.28 -23.54 -19.41
C LYS A 456 38.66 -24.92 -19.22
N HIS A 457 37.42 -24.98 -18.78
CA HIS A 457 36.68 -26.20 -18.46
C HIS A 457 35.30 -26.26 -19.15
N GLY A 458 35.12 -25.49 -20.23
CA GLY A 458 33.84 -25.33 -20.91
C GLY A 458 32.88 -24.31 -20.24
N GLU A 459 33.42 -23.52 -19.29
CA GLU A 459 32.61 -22.46 -18.67
C GLU A 459 32.31 -21.34 -19.66
N HIS A 460 31.04 -20.96 -19.77
CA HIS A 460 30.57 -20.01 -20.78
C HIS A 460 29.35 -19.22 -20.34
N ALA A 461 29.04 -18.16 -21.07
CA ALA A 461 27.81 -17.40 -20.93
C ALA A 461 26.89 -17.62 -22.13
N HIS A 462 25.58 -17.61 -21.89
CA HIS A 462 24.56 -17.42 -22.91
C HIS A 462 23.87 -16.07 -22.71
N ASP A 463 23.78 -15.26 -23.76
CA ASP A 463 22.99 -14.04 -23.76
C ASP A 463 21.60 -14.34 -24.37
N TYR A 464 20.52 -13.91 -23.69
CA TYR A 464 19.15 -14.14 -24.14
C TYR A 464 18.62 -12.92 -24.86
N ILE A 465 18.33 -13.07 -26.15
CA ILE A 465 17.88 -12.00 -27.04
C ILE A 465 16.40 -12.19 -27.34
N PHE A 466 15.60 -11.16 -27.06
CA PHE A 466 14.16 -11.16 -27.31
C PHE A 466 13.79 -10.10 -28.35
N ASP A 467 12.77 -10.37 -29.16
CA ASP A 467 12.16 -9.38 -30.05
C ASP A 467 11.23 -8.41 -29.27
N ALA A 468 10.70 -7.42 -29.97
CA ALA A 468 9.79 -6.42 -29.40
C ALA A 468 8.49 -7.02 -28.84
N THR A 469 8.09 -8.23 -29.30
CA THR A 469 6.91 -8.95 -28.79
C THR A 469 7.23 -9.78 -27.54
N GLY A 470 8.52 -9.92 -27.24
CA GLY A 470 9.00 -10.71 -26.11
C GLY A 470 9.21 -12.20 -26.39
N ARG A 471 9.29 -12.57 -27.66
CA ARG A 471 9.67 -13.93 -28.09
C ARG A 471 11.20 -14.03 -28.10
N LEU A 472 11.73 -15.14 -27.57
CA LEU A 472 13.16 -15.44 -27.65
C LEU A 472 13.57 -15.70 -29.10
N ILE A 473 14.51 -14.90 -29.62
CA ILE A 473 15.02 -14.99 -31.00
C ILE A 473 16.47 -15.47 -31.08
N GLY A 474 17.20 -15.46 -29.97
CA GLY A 474 18.57 -15.93 -29.94
C GLY A 474 19.08 -16.24 -28.55
N ARG A 475 20.03 -17.19 -28.48
CA ARG A 475 20.76 -17.57 -27.28
C ARG A 475 22.21 -17.93 -27.63
N PRO A 476 23.00 -16.97 -28.14
CA PRO A 476 24.40 -17.25 -28.45
C PRO A 476 25.21 -17.61 -27.19
N SER A 477 26.15 -18.53 -27.34
CA SER A 477 27.18 -18.81 -26.32
C SER A 477 28.42 -17.97 -26.59
N ARG A 478 29.11 -17.56 -25.51
CA ARG A 478 30.38 -16.79 -25.58
C ARG A 478 31.24 -17.03 -24.37
N GLU A 479 32.50 -16.61 -24.45
CA GLU A 479 33.43 -16.53 -23.32
C GLU A 479 32.87 -15.63 -22.21
N LEU A 480 33.24 -15.97 -20.98
CA LEU A 480 32.97 -15.12 -19.81
C LEU A 480 33.88 -13.90 -19.82
N THR A 481 33.31 -12.74 -19.50
CA THR A 481 34.08 -11.53 -19.21
C THR A 481 34.81 -11.67 -17.85
N ASP A 482 35.85 -10.89 -17.60
CA ASP A 482 36.59 -10.88 -16.33
C ASP A 482 35.65 -10.51 -15.15
N ALA A 483 34.71 -9.61 -15.36
CA ALA A 483 33.71 -9.23 -14.37
C ALA A 483 32.78 -10.42 -14.01
N GLU A 484 32.32 -11.17 -15.03
CA GLU A 484 31.51 -12.36 -14.84
C GLU A 484 32.26 -13.49 -14.15
N ARG A 485 33.56 -13.68 -14.50
CA ARG A 485 34.45 -14.63 -13.82
C ARG A 485 34.62 -14.27 -12.35
N LYS A 486 34.87 -13.00 -12.04
CA LYS A 486 34.99 -12.51 -10.66
C LYS A 486 33.70 -12.70 -9.86
N GLU A 487 32.56 -12.31 -10.45
CA GLU A 487 31.24 -12.41 -9.82
C GLU A 487 30.83 -13.86 -9.52
N ASN A 488 31.24 -14.81 -10.38
CA ASN A 488 30.85 -16.21 -10.32
C ASN A 488 32.02 -17.15 -9.95
N SER A 489 33.10 -16.62 -9.38
CA SER A 489 34.29 -17.41 -9.04
C SER A 489 34.06 -18.56 -8.06
N ASP A 490 32.90 -18.55 -7.37
CA ASP A 490 32.48 -19.61 -6.46
C ASP A 490 31.90 -20.86 -7.17
N ILE A 491 31.69 -20.80 -8.50
CA ILE A 491 31.19 -21.94 -9.29
C ILE A 491 32.10 -22.31 -10.48
N LEU A 492 33.10 -21.47 -10.82
CA LEU A 492 33.99 -21.65 -11.98
C LEU A 492 35.26 -22.46 -11.64
#